data_53d73591d52b2ddc6cf00caf30a54bf9
#
_entry.id   53d73591d52b2ddc6cf00caf30a54bf9
#
_cell.length_a   1.000
_cell.length_b   1.000
_cell.length_c   1.000
_cell.angle_alpha   90.00
_cell.angle_beta   90.00
_cell.angle_gamma   90.00
#
_symmetry.space_group_name_H-M   'P 1'
#
loop_
_entity.id
_entity.type
_entity.pdbx_description
1 polymer ?
#
loop_
_entity_poly.entity_id
_entity_poly.type
_entity_poly.pdbx_seq_one_letter_code
_entity_poly.pdbx_strand_id
1 'polypeptide(L)'
;LPTINRKENFKDIKMDIRKGAHKNVFEKEMKTPKATVINIISGQCKFNPKNYLLMSMLSQTMNMVYMETIREKEGASYGVSAMGQMNCYPKPEAIFQIYFDTDPAKREKMEQIVMSELQKVAQEGPRPEHLAKVKEYMLKQYTESIKENGYWLNQLHEYYFSNIDMNTNYEKLVNEMTAEDVKNFTKALLDQGNIIEVTMTAKEAK
;
A
#
# COMPACT_ATOMS: atom_id res chain seq x y z
N LEU A 1 -34.93 14.44 -5.19
CA LEU A 1 -34.21 14.25 -3.94
C LEU A 1 -35.18 14.31 -2.78
N PRO A 2 -35.13 13.41 -1.78
CA PRO A 2 -36.08 13.44 -0.67
C PRO A 2 -35.84 14.70 0.16
N THR A 3 -36.89 15.47 0.35
CA THR A 3 -36.90 16.73 1.10
C THR A 3 -37.34 16.54 2.55
N ILE A 4 -37.61 15.30 2.97
CA ILE A 4 -38.09 14.96 4.31
C ILE A 4 -36.91 14.42 5.13
N ASN A 5 -36.81 14.85 6.41
CA ASN A 5 -35.84 14.30 7.37
C ASN A 5 -36.02 12.79 7.49
N ARG A 6 -35.17 12.06 6.79
CA ARG A 6 -35.14 10.61 6.80
C ARG A 6 -34.23 10.13 7.91
N LYS A 7 -34.74 9.36 8.85
CA LYS A 7 -33.94 8.59 9.79
C LYS A 7 -33.55 7.28 9.12
N GLU A 8 -32.27 7.13 8.85
CA GLU A 8 -31.77 5.86 8.31
C GLU A 8 -31.44 4.91 9.45
N ASN A 9 -32.02 3.71 9.39
CA ASN A 9 -31.66 2.62 10.27
C ASN A 9 -30.68 1.72 9.54
N PHE A 10 -29.41 1.77 9.94
CA PHE A 10 -28.42 0.81 9.49
C PHE A 10 -27.90 0.00 10.68
N LYS A 11 -27.53 -1.23 10.43
CA LYS A 11 -26.86 -2.10 11.40
C LYS A 11 -25.39 -2.08 11.11
N ASP A 12 -24.58 -1.58 12.04
CA ASP A 12 -23.14 -1.73 11.98
C ASP A 12 -22.79 -3.23 12.11
N ILE A 13 -22.33 -3.83 11.03
CA ILE A 13 -21.90 -5.22 10.99
C ILE A 13 -20.47 -5.41 11.54
N LYS A 14 -19.83 -4.35 12.00
CA LYS A 14 -18.51 -4.38 12.64
C LYS A 14 -17.48 -5.19 11.88
N MET A 15 -17.35 -4.93 10.58
CA MET A 15 -16.29 -5.51 9.77
C MET A 15 -14.95 -4.89 10.18
N ASP A 16 -14.23 -5.61 11.01
CA ASP A 16 -12.89 -5.21 11.46
C ASP A 16 -11.83 -6.04 10.72
N ILE A 17 -10.69 -5.42 10.47
CA ILE A 17 -9.52 -6.13 9.99
C ILE A 17 -9.10 -7.16 11.04
N ARG A 18 -8.80 -8.35 10.60
CA ARG A 18 -8.30 -9.43 11.46
C ARG A 18 -6.96 -9.02 12.08
N LYS A 19 -6.93 -8.95 13.41
CA LYS A 19 -5.73 -8.54 14.16
C LYS A 19 -4.72 -9.67 14.27
N GLY A 20 -3.45 -9.27 14.34
CA GLY A 20 -2.31 -10.17 14.51
C GLY A 20 -1.75 -10.73 13.21
N ALA A 21 -0.77 -11.60 13.33
CA ALA A 21 -0.12 -12.25 12.20
C ALA A 21 -0.83 -13.56 11.82
N HIS A 22 -1.20 -13.67 10.56
CA HIS A 22 -1.88 -14.85 10.02
C HIS A 22 -1.21 -15.31 8.74
N LYS A 23 -0.93 -16.59 8.64
CA LYS A 23 -0.36 -17.21 7.45
C LYS A 23 -1.30 -18.30 6.93
N ASN A 24 -1.58 -18.29 5.63
CA ASN A 24 -2.34 -19.33 4.95
C ASN A 24 -1.60 -19.75 3.67
N VAL A 25 -1.29 -21.02 3.57
CA VAL A 25 -0.66 -21.63 2.39
C VAL A 25 -1.57 -22.71 1.87
N PHE A 26 -1.90 -22.64 0.59
CA PHE A 26 -2.71 -23.67 -0.06
C PHE A 26 -2.16 -24.03 -1.44
N GLU A 27 -2.48 -25.24 -1.88
CA GLU A 27 -2.03 -25.77 -3.15
C GLU A 27 -3.15 -25.76 -4.19
N LYS A 28 -2.79 -25.55 -5.43
CA LYS A 28 -3.70 -25.62 -6.58
C LYS A 28 -3.02 -26.31 -7.75
N GLU A 29 -3.79 -27.14 -8.47
CA GLU A 29 -3.30 -27.71 -9.73
C GLU A 29 -3.13 -26.61 -10.78
N MET A 30 -1.93 -26.55 -11.38
CA MET A 30 -1.57 -25.53 -12.36
C MET A 30 -0.84 -26.17 -13.52
N LYS A 31 -1.10 -25.69 -14.76
CA LYS A 31 -0.36 -26.13 -15.94
C LYS A 31 1.11 -25.72 -15.91
N THR A 32 1.36 -24.51 -15.42
CA THR A 32 2.72 -23.97 -15.21
C THR A 32 2.90 -23.75 -13.72
N PRO A 33 3.82 -24.47 -13.08
CA PRO A 33 4.07 -24.32 -11.65
C PRO A 33 4.52 -22.91 -11.31
N LYS A 34 3.80 -22.28 -10.38
CA LYS A 34 4.17 -20.99 -9.79
C LYS A 34 3.67 -20.88 -8.35
N ALA A 35 4.26 -19.99 -7.60
CA ALA A 35 3.73 -19.53 -6.32
C ALA A 35 3.29 -18.08 -6.45
N THR A 36 2.10 -17.77 -5.97
CA THR A 36 1.56 -16.41 -5.83
C THR A 36 1.49 -16.06 -4.36
N VAL A 37 2.10 -14.96 -3.98
CA VAL A 37 2.15 -14.49 -2.59
C VAL A 37 1.50 -13.12 -2.47
N ILE A 38 0.65 -12.97 -1.47
CA ILE A 38 0.02 -11.72 -1.09
C ILE A 38 0.30 -11.48 0.39
N ASN A 39 0.96 -10.37 0.70
CA ASN A 39 1.11 -9.87 2.07
C ASN A 39 0.24 -8.63 2.24
N ILE A 40 -0.61 -8.62 3.26
CA ILE A 40 -1.46 -7.49 3.61
C ILE A 40 -1.07 -7.04 5.01
N ILE A 41 -0.49 -5.85 5.09
CA ILE A 41 -0.18 -5.16 6.33
C ILE A 41 -1.26 -4.11 6.55
N SER A 42 -1.86 -4.08 7.73
CA SER A 42 -2.98 -3.17 7.99
C SER A 42 -2.92 -2.57 9.38
N GLY A 43 -3.51 -1.40 9.54
CA GLY A 43 -3.55 -0.74 10.84
C GLY A 43 -4.47 0.47 10.87
N GLN A 44 -4.78 0.90 12.08
CA GLN A 44 -5.48 2.16 12.28
C GLN A 44 -4.54 3.31 11.91
N CYS A 45 -5.03 4.21 11.09
CA CYS A 45 -4.28 5.39 10.68
C CYS A 45 -5.24 6.53 10.40
N LYS A 46 -4.97 7.70 11.00
CA LYS A 46 -5.79 8.89 10.75
C LYS A 46 -5.79 9.23 9.27
N PHE A 47 -6.98 9.32 8.68
CA PHE A 47 -7.14 9.77 7.31
C PHE A 47 -6.98 11.30 7.26
N ASN A 48 -5.93 11.74 6.59
CA ASN A 48 -5.63 13.15 6.34
C ASN A 48 -4.67 13.26 5.14
N PRO A 49 -4.51 14.46 4.54
CA PRO A 49 -3.65 14.65 3.36
C PRO A 49 -2.21 14.15 3.56
N LYS A 50 -1.59 14.45 4.72
CA LYS A 50 -0.21 14.04 4.98
C LYS A 50 -0.06 12.52 4.98
N ASN A 51 -0.90 11.80 5.72
CA ASN A 51 -0.82 10.35 5.83
C ASN A 51 -1.15 9.66 4.50
N TYR A 52 -2.12 10.19 3.75
CA TYR A 52 -2.45 9.71 2.41
C TYR A 52 -1.25 9.80 1.46
N LEU A 53 -0.56 10.95 1.48
CA LEU A 53 0.63 11.14 0.65
C LEU A 53 1.81 10.27 1.13
N LEU A 54 1.98 10.08 2.44
CA LEU A 54 2.99 9.16 2.99
C LEU A 54 2.74 7.71 2.55
N MET A 55 1.49 7.26 2.51
CA MET A 55 1.13 5.94 1.98
C MET A 55 1.50 5.82 0.49
N SER A 56 1.22 6.87 -0.30
CA SER A 56 1.61 6.91 -1.71
C SER A 56 3.14 6.89 -1.87
N MET A 57 3.87 7.67 -1.05
CA MET A 57 5.34 7.67 -1.07
C MET A 57 5.92 6.31 -0.68
N LEU A 58 5.36 5.66 0.34
CA LEU A 58 5.77 4.31 0.73
C LEU A 58 5.58 3.32 -0.42
N SER A 59 4.41 3.35 -1.07
CA SER A 59 4.10 2.45 -2.19
C SER A 59 5.10 2.62 -3.34
N GLN A 60 5.39 3.85 -3.71
CA GLN A 60 6.32 4.13 -4.81
C GLN A 60 7.76 3.80 -4.45
N THR A 61 8.17 4.14 -3.21
CA THR A 61 9.49 3.77 -2.69
C THR A 61 9.68 2.25 -2.73
N MET A 62 8.70 1.49 -2.23
CA MET A 62 8.82 0.03 -2.19
C MET A 62 8.81 -0.59 -3.59
N ASN A 63 8.04 -0.05 -4.54
CA ASN A 63 8.10 -0.53 -5.93
C ASN A 63 9.49 -0.33 -6.54
N MET A 64 10.16 0.80 -6.25
CA MET A 64 11.54 1.04 -6.69
C MET A 64 12.52 0.06 -6.02
N VAL A 65 12.43 -0.08 -4.69
CA VAL A 65 13.29 -0.99 -3.92
C VAL A 65 13.13 -2.43 -4.41
N TYR A 66 11.90 -2.89 -4.60
CA TYR A 66 11.64 -4.26 -5.07
C TYR A 66 12.12 -4.48 -6.49
N MET A 67 11.97 -3.50 -7.38
CA MET A 67 12.49 -3.60 -8.73
C MET A 67 14.01 -3.78 -8.71
N GLU A 68 14.74 -2.98 -7.94
CA GLU A 68 16.19 -3.08 -7.83
C GLU A 68 16.65 -4.39 -7.15
N THR A 69 16.01 -4.77 -6.05
CA THR A 69 16.49 -5.90 -5.24
C THR A 69 16.11 -7.24 -5.88
N ILE A 70 14.89 -7.36 -6.40
CA ILE A 70 14.34 -8.64 -6.83
C ILE A 70 14.62 -8.88 -8.29
N ARG A 71 14.35 -7.88 -9.15
CA ARG A 71 14.56 -8.04 -10.58
C ARG A 71 16.02 -8.02 -10.96
N GLU A 72 16.78 -7.07 -10.44
CA GLU A 72 18.16 -6.85 -10.86
C GLU A 72 19.15 -7.78 -10.16
N LYS A 73 19.00 -8.00 -8.84
CA LYS A 73 19.94 -8.80 -8.06
C LYS A 73 19.63 -10.30 -8.04
N GLU A 74 18.36 -10.67 -7.99
CA GLU A 74 17.94 -12.09 -7.93
C GLU A 74 17.61 -12.68 -9.30
N GLY A 75 17.61 -11.87 -10.37
CA GLY A 75 17.28 -12.32 -11.73
C GLY A 75 15.88 -12.91 -11.85
N ALA A 76 14.97 -12.51 -10.95
CA ALA A 76 13.60 -13.01 -10.96
C ALA A 76 12.85 -12.43 -12.15
N SER A 77 12.25 -13.30 -12.94
CA SER A 77 11.42 -12.93 -14.10
C SER A 77 10.09 -12.29 -13.73
N TYR A 78 9.71 -12.36 -12.47
CA TYR A 78 8.43 -11.87 -11.95
C TYR A 78 8.63 -10.59 -11.14
N GLY A 79 7.77 -9.60 -11.37
CA GLY A 79 7.79 -8.35 -10.63
C GLY A 79 7.10 -8.48 -9.27
N VAL A 80 7.55 -7.68 -8.32
CA VAL A 80 6.86 -7.45 -7.05
C VAL A 80 6.15 -6.11 -7.13
N SER A 81 4.90 -6.07 -6.72
CA SER A 81 4.08 -4.85 -6.67
C SER A 81 3.73 -4.51 -5.22
N ALA A 82 3.93 -3.26 -4.85
CA ALA A 82 3.52 -2.70 -3.57
C ALA A 82 2.43 -1.65 -3.79
N MET A 83 1.31 -1.78 -3.09
CA MET A 83 0.17 -0.90 -3.20
C MET A 83 -0.36 -0.52 -1.82
N GLY A 84 -0.48 0.78 -1.56
CA GLY A 84 -1.05 1.32 -0.34
C GLY A 84 -2.42 1.92 -0.58
N GLN A 85 -3.30 1.72 0.38
CA GLN A 85 -4.64 2.28 0.41
C GLN A 85 -4.93 2.87 1.79
N MET A 86 -5.64 3.97 1.82
CA MET A 86 -6.17 4.54 3.06
C MET A 86 -7.67 4.73 2.93
N ASN A 87 -8.40 4.33 3.96
CA ASN A 87 -9.84 4.47 4.05
C ASN A 87 -10.19 5.48 5.15
N CYS A 88 -11.16 6.37 4.87
CA CYS A 88 -11.74 7.25 5.88
C CYS A 88 -12.90 6.55 6.60
N TYR A 89 -13.70 5.80 5.87
CA TYR A 89 -14.88 5.11 6.34
C TYR A 89 -14.83 3.61 6.02
N PRO A 90 -15.50 2.76 6.82
CA PRO A 90 -16.26 3.07 8.04
C PRO A 90 -15.38 3.45 9.22
N LYS A 91 -14.09 3.11 9.18
CA LYS A 91 -13.06 3.47 10.17
C LYS A 91 -11.81 3.94 9.47
N PRO A 92 -11.09 4.95 10.03
CA PRO A 92 -9.82 5.38 9.48
C PRO A 92 -8.78 4.26 9.59
N GLU A 93 -8.35 3.73 8.44
CA GLU A 93 -7.38 2.64 8.38
C GLU A 93 -6.45 2.76 7.18
N ALA A 94 -5.28 2.16 7.30
CA ALA A 94 -4.28 2.02 6.28
C ALA A 94 -4.08 0.55 5.95
N ILE A 95 -4.00 0.23 4.66
CA ILE A 95 -3.75 -1.12 4.15
C ILE A 95 -2.58 -1.02 3.17
N PHE A 96 -1.55 -1.80 3.40
CA PHE A 96 -0.41 -1.91 2.50
C PHE A 96 -0.29 -3.35 2.02
N GLN A 97 -0.45 -3.54 0.72
CA GLN A 97 -0.44 -4.85 0.09
C GLN A 97 0.82 -5.02 -0.74
N ILE A 98 1.45 -6.19 -0.62
CA ILE A 98 2.55 -6.62 -1.46
C ILE A 98 2.11 -7.89 -2.18
N TYR A 99 2.26 -7.89 -3.50
CA TYR A 99 1.89 -9.00 -4.38
C TYR A 99 3.07 -9.40 -5.25
N PHE A 100 3.34 -10.68 -5.38
CA PHE A 100 4.28 -11.20 -6.35
C PHE A 100 3.99 -12.65 -6.75
N ASP A 101 4.40 -12.97 -7.98
CA ASP A 101 4.52 -14.34 -8.46
C ASP A 101 5.98 -14.75 -8.47
N THR A 102 6.27 -16.01 -8.20
CA THR A 102 7.64 -16.56 -8.21
C THR A 102 7.63 -18.07 -8.50
N ASP A 103 8.81 -18.63 -8.76
CA ASP A 103 9.02 -20.08 -8.75
C ASP A 103 8.71 -20.63 -7.34
N PRO A 104 7.96 -21.74 -7.21
CA PRO A 104 7.69 -22.37 -5.92
C PRO A 104 8.95 -22.62 -5.08
N ALA A 105 10.06 -23.02 -5.70
CA ALA A 105 11.32 -23.28 -5.01
C ALA A 105 12.00 -22.02 -4.46
N LYS A 106 11.70 -20.84 -5.03
CA LYS A 106 12.26 -19.55 -4.60
C LYS A 106 11.35 -18.79 -3.64
N ARG A 107 10.15 -19.27 -3.39
CA ARG A 107 9.09 -18.58 -2.64
C ARG A 107 9.56 -18.06 -1.29
N GLU A 108 10.11 -18.93 -0.44
CA GLU A 108 10.51 -18.57 0.92
C GLU A 108 11.62 -17.49 0.93
N LYS A 109 12.59 -17.63 0.04
CA LYS A 109 13.65 -16.63 -0.12
C LYS A 109 13.07 -15.28 -0.52
N MET A 110 12.12 -15.27 -1.46
CA MET A 110 11.47 -14.05 -1.93
C MET A 110 10.62 -13.38 -0.85
N GLU A 111 9.84 -14.16 -0.08
CA GLU A 111 9.07 -13.66 1.06
C GLU A 111 9.98 -12.95 2.08
N GLN A 112 11.12 -13.57 2.41
CA GLN A 112 12.09 -12.99 3.34
C GLN A 112 12.68 -11.68 2.81
N ILE A 113 13.07 -11.62 1.53
CA ILE A 113 13.62 -10.42 0.91
C ILE A 113 12.59 -9.30 0.93
N VAL A 114 11.36 -9.57 0.49
CA VAL A 114 10.28 -8.59 0.42
C VAL A 114 10.00 -7.97 1.79
N MET A 115 9.88 -8.79 2.82
CA MET A 115 9.62 -8.30 4.17
C MET A 115 10.84 -7.60 4.79
N SER A 116 12.06 -8.08 4.52
CA SER A 116 13.28 -7.44 5.03
C SER A 116 13.50 -6.04 4.44
N GLU A 117 13.20 -5.85 3.15
CA GLU A 117 13.32 -4.54 2.52
C GLU A 117 12.28 -3.55 3.07
N LEU A 118 11.05 -4.00 3.34
CA LEU A 118 10.05 -3.15 3.99
C LEU A 118 10.47 -2.78 5.43
N GLN A 119 11.02 -3.74 6.18
CA GLN A 119 11.55 -3.48 7.51
C GLN A 119 12.73 -2.50 7.51
N LYS A 120 13.61 -2.56 6.51
CA LYS A 120 14.70 -1.57 6.35
C LYS A 120 14.14 -0.16 6.18
N VAL A 121 13.12 0.03 5.33
CA VAL A 121 12.47 1.33 5.18
C VAL A 121 11.83 1.81 6.50
N ALA A 122 11.27 0.90 7.30
CA ALA A 122 10.74 1.23 8.62
C ALA A 122 11.81 1.57 9.67
N GLN A 123 13.05 1.11 9.50
CA GLN A 123 14.15 1.34 10.43
C GLN A 123 15.06 2.51 10.01
N GLU A 124 15.32 2.63 8.73
CA GLU A 124 16.32 3.55 8.17
C GLU A 124 15.69 4.69 7.35
N GLY A 125 14.45 4.50 6.90
CA GLY A 125 13.78 5.37 5.92
C GLY A 125 14.17 5.02 4.47
N PRO A 126 13.52 5.67 3.49
CA PRO A 126 13.89 5.56 2.10
C PRO A 126 15.26 6.19 1.83
N ARG A 127 16.02 5.62 0.90
CA ARG A 127 17.26 6.24 0.43
C ARG A 127 16.97 7.64 -0.15
N PRO A 128 17.89 8.61 0.03
CA PRO A 128 17.68 9.99 -0.43
C PRO A 128 17.33 10.07 -1.93
N GLU A 129 18.00 9.29 -2.77
CA GLU A 129 17.76 9.24 -4.21
C GLU A 129 16.38 8.67 -4.56
N HIS A 130 15.86 7.71 -3.79
CA HIS A 130 14.50 7.18 -3.98
C HIS A 130 13.46 8.23 -3.60
N LEU A 131 13.62 8.87 -2.45
CA LEU A 131 12.70 9.90 -2.00
C LEU A 131 12.65 11.08 -2.99
N ALA A 132 13.80 11.51 -3.50
CA ALA A 132 13.86 12.58 -4.50
C ALA A 132 13.09 12.22 -5.78
N LYS A 133 13.32 11.02 -6.33
CA LYS A 133 12.61 10.54 -7.51
C LYS A 133 11.10 10.39 -7.27
N VAL A 134 10.70 9.89 -6.10
CA VAL A 134 9.28 9.76 -5.74
C VAL A 134 8.60 11.11 -5.67
N LYS A 135 9.23 12.10 -5.03
CA LYS A 135 8.70 13.47 -4.97
C LYS A 135 8.55 14.09 -6.37
N GLU A 136 9.59 13.98 -7.19
CA GLU A 136 9.58 14.47 -8.58
C GLU A 136 8.42 13.83 -9.37
N TYR A 137 8.28 12.52 -9.28
CA TYR A 137 7.20 11.79 -9.94
C TYR A 137 5.83 12.26 -9.45
N MET A 138 5.62 12.39 -8.14
CA MET A 138 4.34 12.81 -7.56
C MET A 138 3.97 14.24 -7.98
N LEU A 139 4.92 15.17 -7.98
CA LEU A 139 4.69 16.55 -8.43
C LEU A 139 4.39 16.62 -9.93
N LYS A 140 5.09 15.84 -10.74
CA LYS A 140 4.81 15.73 -12.17
C LYS A 140 3.42 15.18 -12.42
N GLN A 141 3.05 14.08 -11.77
CA GLN A 141 1.72 13.49 -11.89
C GLN A 141 0.62 14.45 -11.43
N TYR A 142 0.85 15.20 -10.37
CA TYR A 142 -0.10 16.22 -9.91
C TYR A 142 -0.32 17.29 -10.99
N THR A 143 0.76 17.83 -11.56
CA THR A 143 0.70 18.85 -12.63
C THR A 143 -0.08 18.36 -13.86
N GLU A 144 0.01 17.10 -14.20
CA GLU A 144 -0.79 16.49 -15.27
C GLU A 144 -2.24 16.24 -14.83
N SER A 145 -2.44 15.72 -13.63
CA SER A 145 -3.77 15.33 -13.13
C SER A 145 -4.71 16.51 -12.96
N ILE A 146 -4.23 17.69 -12.52
CA ILE A 146 -5.07 18.88 -12.33
C ILE A 146 -5.66 19.43 -13.65
N LYS A 147 -5.19 18.97 -14.80
CA LYS A 147 -5.73 19.31 -16.13
C LYS A 147 -6.94 18.45 -16.50
N GLU A 148 -7.17 17.36 -15.76
CA GLU A 148 -8.18 16.37 -16.08
C GLU A 148 -9.47 16.57 -15.26
N ASN A 149 -10.62 16.55 -15.93
CA ASN A 149 -11.91 16.66 -15.25
C ASN A 149 -12.15 15.55 -14.24
N GLY A 150 -11.67 14.33 -14.52
CA GLY A 150 -11.78 13.20 -13.62
C GLY A 150 -11.07 13.41 -12.28
N TYR A 151 -9.94 14.10 -12.30
CA TYR A 151 -9.23 14.47 -11.08
C TYR A 151 -10.11 15.36 -10.18
N TRP A 152 -10.67 16.43 -10.71
CA TRP A 152 -11.51 17.36 -9.95
C TRP A 152 -12.80 16.72 -9.46
N LEU A 153 -13.39 15.84 -10.26
CA LEU A 153 -14.57 15.08 -9.81
C LEU A 153 -14.24 14.23 -8.58
N ASN A 154 -13.10 13.54 -8.58
CA ASN A 154 -12.66 12.76 -7.43
C ASN A 154 -12.31 13.64 -6.22
N GLN A 155 -11.63 14.78 -6.41
CA GLN A 155 -11.35 15.72 -5.32
C GLN A 155 -12.62 16.27 -4.68
N LEU A 156 -13.60 16.66 -5.48
CA LEU A 156 -14.90 17.13 -4.98
C LEU A 156 -15.66 16.02 -4.25
N HIS A 157 -15.67 14.80 -4.82
CA HIS A 157 -16.29 13.65 -4.17
C HIS A 157 -15.68 13.40 -2.77
N GLU A 158 -14.35 13.33 -2.70
CA GLU A 158 -13.64 13.13 -1.43
C GLU A 158 -13.91 14.27 -0.43
N TYR A 159 -13.88 15.51 -0.89
CA TYR A 159 -14.17 16.66 -0.05
C TYR A 159 -15.58 16.59 0.55
N TYR A 160 -16.61 16.36 -0.27
CA TYR A 160 -17.99 16.27 0.21
C TYR A 160 -18.29 15.01 1.03
N PHE A 161 -17.56 13.93 0.77
CA PHE A 161 -17.73 12.66 1.50
C PHE A 161 -17.01 12.66 2.85
N SER A 162 -15.76 13.11 2.89
CA SER A 162 -14.92 13.07 4.10
C SER A 162 -14.82 14.41 4.83
N ASN A 163 -15.23 15.51 4.20
CA ASN A 163 -15.02 16.89 4.65
C ASN A 163 -13.52 17.22 4.84
N ILE A 164 -12.67 16.65 3.99
CA ILE A 164 -11.21 16.84 4.01
C ILE A 164 -10.74 17.33 2.65
N ASP A 165 -10.03 18.46 2.64
CA ASP A 165 -9.38 18.98 1.45
C ASP A 165 -8.05 18.23 1.21
N MET A 166 -8.02 17.42 0.16
CA MET A 166 -6.85 16.62 -0.22
C MET A 166 -5.97 17.35 -1.25
N ASN A 167 -6.41 18.50 -1.78
CA ASN A 167 -5.77 19.15 -2.92
C ASN A 167 -4.96 20.42 -2.57
N THR A 168 -5.52 21.33 -1.78
CA THR A 168 -4.99 22.73 -1.63
C THR A 168 -3.51 22.78 -1.22
N ASN A 169 -3.04 21.87 -0.39
CA ASN A 169 -1.66 21.85 0.09
C ASN A 169 -0.81 20.71 -0.51
N TYR A 170 -1.24 20.11 -1.62
CA TYR A 170 -0.59 18.92 -2.18
C TYR A 170 0.91 19.13 -2.44
N GLU A 171 1.28 20.13 -3.25
CA GLU A 171 2.68 20.40 -3.61
C GLU A 171 3.53 20.75 -2.38
N LYS A 172 2.99 21.59 -1.49
CA LYS A 172 3.66 21.95 -0.25
C LYS A 172 3.95 20.72 0.59
N LEU A 173 2.96 19.88 0.83
CA LEU A 173 3.11 18.65 1.63
C LEU A 173 4.13 17.70 1.00
N VAL A 174 4.06 17.47 -0.33
CA VAL A 174 5.03 16.60 -1.02
C VAL A 174 6.46 17.12 -0.85
N ASN A 175 6.68 18.43 -0.97
CA ASN A 175 8.01 19.04 -0.83
C ASN A 175 8.54 18.97 0.61
N GLU A 176 7.68 19.17 1.61
CA GLU A 176 8.05 19.19 3.03
C GLU A 176 8.29 17.80 3.64
N MET A 177 7.73 16.73 3.06
CA MET A 177 7.92 15.38 3.59
C MET A 177 9.38 14.93 3.56
N THR A 178 9.81 14.31 4.63
CA THR A 178 11.19 13.84 4.84
C THR A 178 11.30 12.33 4.80
N ALA A 179 12.52 11.81 4.70
CA ALA A 179 12.77 10.37 4.85
C ALA A 179 12.32 9.86 6.24
N GLU A 180 12.46 10.68 7.26
CA GLU A 180 12.04 10.36 8.63
C GLU A 180 10.49 10.28 8.73
N ASP A 181 9.75 11.11 7.99
CA ASP A 181 8.28 10.99 7.95
C ASP A 181 7.85 9.65 7.35
N VAL A 182 8.45 9.23 6.22
CA VAL A 182 8.15 7.93 5.58
C VAL A 182 8.54 6.76 6.49
N LYS A 183 9.72 6.84 7.11
CA LYS A 183 10.19 5.85 8.09
C LYS A 183 9.20 5.69 9.24
N ASN A 184 8.83 6.79 9.89
CA ASN A 184 7.95 6.78 11.04
C ASN A 184 6.53 6.28 10.69
N PHE A 185 6.03 6.65 9.51
CA PHE A 185 4.77 6.16 9.00
C PHE A 185 4.80 4.64 8.77
N THR A 186 5.85 4.16 8.11
CA THR A 186 6.04 2.72 7.83
C THR A 186 6.17 1.93 9.13
N LYS A 187 6.99 2.43 10.06
CA LYS A 187 7.18 1.82 11.37
C LYS A 187 5.87 1.74 12.15
N ALA A 188 5.12 2.85 12.23
CA ALA A 188 3.83 2.90 12.93
C ALA A 188 2.79 1.93 12.34
N LEU A 189 2.84 1.65 11.05
CA LEU A 189 1.98 0.66 10.41
C LEU A 189 2.40 -0.78 10.78
N LEU A 190 3.70 -1.09 10.72
CA LEU A 190 4.24 -2.41 11.03
C LEU A 190 4.13 -2.76 12.53
N ASP A 191 4.35 -1.79 13.43
CA ASP A 191 4.29 -1.97 14.89
C ASP A 191 2.89 -2.41 15.37
N GLN A 192 1.83 -2.23 14.58
CA GLN A 192 0.50 -2.74 14.92
C GLN A 192 0.38 -4.25 14.78
N GLY A 193 1.33 -4.90 14.09
CA GLY A 193 1.45 -6.35 14.02
C GLY A 193 0.35 -7.07 13.24
N ASN A 194 -0.47 -6.36 12.48
CA ASN A 194 -1.54 -6.98 11.69
C ASN A 194 -1.02 -7.32 10.30
N ILE A 195 -0.62 -8.57 10.11
CA ILE A 195 -0.05 -9.07 8.85
C ILE A 195 -0.80 -10.32 8.44
N ILE A 196 -1.38 -10.31 7.25
CA ILE A 196 -1.99 -11.47 6.62
C ILE A 196 -1.12 -11.88 5.44
N GLU A 197 -0.57 -13.07 5.50
CA GLU A 197 0.21 -13.68 4.41
C GLU A 197 -0.62 -14.81 3.79
N VAL A 198 -0.88 -14.71 2.50
CA VAL A 198 -1.58 -15.73 1.73
C VAL A 198 -0.69 -16.20 0.60
N THR A 199 -0.43 -17.49 0.55
CA THR A 199 0.36 -18.12 -0.50
C THR A 199 -0.45 -19.20 -1.20
N MET A 200 -0.59 -19.05 -2.52
CA MET A 200 -1.06 -20.11 -3.41
C MET A 200 0.15 -20.71 -4.13
N THR A 201 0.37 -22.00 -4.05
CA THR A 201 1.46 -22.69 -4.74
C THR A 201 0.96 -23.81 -5.64
N ALA A 202 1.76 -24.20 -6.62
CA ALA A 202 1.43 -25.33 -7.44
C ALA A 202 1.46 -26.61 -6.61
N LYS A 203 0.48 -27.49 -6.83
CA LYS A 203 0.47 -28.83 -6.25
C LYS A 203 1.62 -29.64 -6.87
N GLU A 204 2.41 -30.31 -6.05
CA GLU A 204 3.44 -31.21 -6.56
C GLU A 204 2.78 -32.30 -7.42
N ALA A 205 3.33 -32.49 -8.62
CA ALA A 205 2.91 -33.60 -9.49
C ALA A 205 3.27 -34.91 -8.78
N LYS A 206 2.25 -35.73 -8.50
CA LYS A 206 2.47 -37.08 -7.98
C LYS A 206 3.07 -37.95 -9.06
#